data_c415d410634c90a22e93362206e0271a
#
_entry.id   c415d410634c90a22e93362206e0271a
#
_cell.length_a   1.000
_cell.length_b   1.000
_cell.length_c   1.000
_cell.angle_alpha   90.00
_cell.angle_beta   90.00
_cell.angle_gamma   90.00
#
_symmetry.space_group_name_H-M   'P 1'
#
loop_
_entity.id
_entity.type
_entity.pdbx_description
1 polymer ?
#
loop_
_entity_poly.entity_id
_entity_poly.type
_entity_poly.pdbx_seq_one_letter_code
_entity_poly.pdbx_strand_id
1 'polypeptide(L)'
;MLGLITARDILGEKPIQVAQARGCKRDELLVADLMTPIGNVDTLYLNEVLNVRVIDILDALKHLGRQHILVEDVDPTTGLPRVRGMFSATHIGRLLGVPVLGFELASTFAEIEAALAD
;
A
#
# COMPACT_ATOMS: atom_id res chain seq x y z
N MET A 1 15.01 -1.91 6.10
CA MET A 1 13.94 -1.24 5.32
C MET A 1 13.45 -0.02 6.06
N LEU A 2 13.44 1.13 5.40
CA LEU A 2 13.03 2.40 6.02
C LEU A 2 11.56 2.74 5.79
N GLY A 3 11.02 2.29 4.66
CA GLY A 3 9.64 2.60 4.28
C GLY A 3 9.28 2.03 2.93
N LEU A 4 8.12 2.39 2.44
CA LEU A 4 7.58 1.95 1.16
C LEU A 4 7.18 3.18 0.33
N ILE A 5 7.60 3.20 -0.93
CA ILE A 5 7.17 4.21 -1.89
C ILE A 5 6.57 3.49 -3.09
N THR A 6 5.48 4.03 -3.61
CA THR A 6 4.79 3.50 -4.79
C THR A 6 4.73 4.56 -5.89
N ALA A 7 4.45 4.12 -7.11
CA ALA A 7 4.24 5.04 -8.22
C ALA A 7 3.12 6.03 -7.93
N ARG A 8 2.09 5.61 -7.20
CA ARG A 8 0.98 6.47 -6.79
C ARG A 8 1.45 7.61 -5.88
N ASP A 9 2.40 7.34 -4.98
CA ASP A 9 2.99 8.37 -4.11
C ASP A 9 3.71 9.45 -4.92
N ILE A 10 4.26 9.08 -6.05
CA ILE A 10 5.03 9.99 -6.90
C ILE A 10 4.13 10.70 -7.93
N LEU A 11 3.21 9.96 -8.53
CA LEU A 11 2.39 10.44 -9.65
C LEU A 11 1.04 11.04 -9.23
N GLY A 12 0.60 10.77 -8.00
CA GLY A 12 -0.67 11.27 -7.47
C GLY A 12 -0.58 12.69 -6.93
N GLU A 13 -1.50 13.03 -6.04
CA GLU A 13 -1.61 14.37 -5.45
C GLU A 13 -0.67 14.60 -4.27
N LYS A 14 -0.11 13.55 -3.71
CA LYS A 14 0.74 13.62 -2.52
C LYS A 14 1.93 14.58 -2.68
N PRO A 15 2.67 14.58 -3.81
CA PRO A 15 3.76 15.54 -3.98
C PRO A 15 3.32 16.99 -3.88
N ILE A 16 2.17 17.34 -4.47
CA ILE A 16 1.63 18.70 -4.44
C ILE A 16 1.25 19.07 -3.01
N GLN A 17 0.57 18.19 -2.30
CA GLN A 17 0.14 18.43 -0.92
C GLN A 17 1.33 18.61 0.02
N VAL A 18 2.35 17.76 -0.09
CA VAL A 18 3.55 17.85 0.75
C VAL A 18 4.35 19.11 0.43
N ALA A 19 4.50 19.44 -0.85
CA ALA A 19 5.20 20.66 -1.27
C ALA A 19 4.52 21.92 -0.73
N GLN A 20 3.19 21.99 -0.79
CA GLN A 20 2.43 23.10 -0.23
C GLN A 20 2.59 23.21 1.27
N ALA A 21 2.53 22.08 1.98
CA ALA A 21 2.67 22.05 3.43
C ALA A 21 4.05 22.50 3.90
N ARG A 22 5.10 22.23 3.10
CA ARG A 22 6.47 22.59 3.41
C ARG A 22 6.90 23.94 2.86
N GLY A 23 6.09 24.54 1.98
CA GLY A 23 6.44 25.80 1.32
C GLY A 23 7.60 25.66 0.33
N CYS A 24 7.79 24.49 -0.28
CA CYS A 24 8.83 24.21 -1.26
C CYS A 24 8.22 23.87 -2.64
N LYS A 25 9.10 23.76 -3.62
CA LYS A 25 8.69 23.32 -4.97
C LYS A 25 8.60 21.81 -5.03
N ARG A 26 7.74 21.32 -5.93
CA ARG A 26 7.53 19.88 -6.13
C ARG A 26 8.82 19.14 -6.51
N ASP A 27 9.68 19.74 -7.30
CA ASP A 27 10.95 19.15 -7.74
C ASP A 27 12.04 19.16 -6.67
N GLU A 28 11.80 19.81 -5.55
CA GLU A 28 12.70 19.80 -4.39
C GLU A 28 12.39 18.64 -3.43
N LEU A 29 11.31 17.89 -3.65
CA LEU A 29 10.92 16.78 -2.79
C LEU A 29 11.84 15.58 -2.97
N LEU A 30 12.14 14.92 -1.86
CA LEU A 30 12.92 13.68 -1.83
C LEU A 30 11.98 12.48 -1.67
N VAL A 31 12.47 11.29 -2.01
CA VAL A 31 11.74 10.03 -1.79
C VAL A 31 11.31 9.92 -0.33
N ALA A 32 12.18 10.25 0.61
CA ALA A 32 11.88 10.21 2.04
C ALA A 32 10.68 11.08 2.43
N ASP A 33 10.42 12.15 1.69
CA ASP A 33 9.29 13.04 1.95
C ASP A 33 7.94 12.42 1.57
N LEU A 34 7.95 11.48 0.62
CA LEU A 34 6.75 10.90 0.03
C LEU A 34 6.49 9.47 0.47
N MET A 35 7.52 8.73 0.90
CA MET A 35 7.38 7.33 1.29
C MET A 35 6.52 7.19 2.55
N THR A 36 5.89 6.03 2.68
CA THR A 36 5.25 5.61 3.93
C THR A 36 6.33 4.99 4.82
N PRO A 37 6.60 5.57 6.00
CA PRO A 37 7.56 4.98 6.93
C PRO A 37 7.17 3.58 7.33
N ILE A 38 8.15 2.73 7.64
CA ILE A 38 7.91 1.31 7.96
C ILE A 38 6.91 1.13 9.12
N GLY A 39 6.92 2.02 10.09
CA GLY A 39 5.97 1.98 11.21
C GLY A 39 4.51 2.23 10.82
N ASN A 40 4.28 2.81 9.65
CA ASN A 40 2.94 3.11 9.13
C ASN A 40 2.51 2.15 8.02
N VAL A 41 3.33 1.15 7.70
CA VAL A 41 3.00 0.11 6.72
C VAL A 41 2.39 -1.07 7.45
N ASP A 42 1.26 -1.57 6.96
CA ASP A 42 0.63 -2.76 7.54
C ASP A 42 1.50 -3.99 7.25
N THR A 43 1.69 -4.82 8.26
CA THR A 43 2.52 -6.03 8.16
C THR A 43 1.77 -7.25 8.66
N LEU A 44 2.10 -8.40 8.09
CA LEU A 44 1.64 -9.71 8.53
C LEU A 44 2.85 -10.59 8.80
N TYR A 45 2.73 -11.51 9.74
CA TYR A 45 3.79 -12.47 10.00
C TYR A 45 3.71 -13.63 9.02
N LEU A 46 4.87 -14.06 8.53
CA LEU A 46 4.97 -15.13 7.53
C LEU A 46 4.24 -16.41 7.97
N ASN A 47 4.41 -16.82 9.22
CA ASN A 47 3.76 -18.02 9.73
C ASN A 47 2.22 -17.92 9.76
N GLU A 48 1.68 -16.71 9.82
CA GLU A 48 0.23 -16.50 9.82
C GLU A 48 -0.36 -16.63 8.42
N VAL A 49 0.42 -16.31 7.38
CA VAL A 49 -0.11 -16.22 6.01
C VAL A 49 0.16 -17.47 5.16
N LEU A 50 1.04 -18.37 5.58
CA LEU A 50 1.44 -19.54 4.79
C LEU A 50 0.26 -20.46 4.43
N ASN A 51 -0.75 -20.54 5.28
CA ASN A 51 -1.91 -21.40 5.09
C ASN A 51 -3.20 -20.62 4.78
N VAL A 52 -3.11 -19.32 4.57
CA VAL A 52 -4.25 -18.47 4.24
C VAL A 52 -4.46 -18.48 2.73
N ARG A 53 -5.72 -18.50 2.31
CA ARG A 53 -6.04 -18.47 0.89
C ARG A 53 -5.76 -17.08 0.32
N VAL A 54 -5.32 -17.05 -0.94
CA VAL A 54 -5.00 -15.79 -1.62
C VAL A 54 -6.21 -14.86 -1.67
N ILE A 55 -7.40 -15.41 -1.87
CA ILE A 55 -8.63 -14.61 -1.89
C ILE A 55 -8.90 -13.92 -0.54
N ASP A 56 -8.55 -14.56 0.57
CA ASP A 56 -8.72 -13.97 1.90
C ASP A 56 -7.75 -12.82 2.13
N ILE A 57 -6.55 -12.88 1.57
CA ILE A 57 -5.61 -11.76 1.59
C ILE A 57 -6.17 -10.58 0.78
N LEU A 58 -6.74 -10.85 -0.40
CA LEU A 58 -7.35 -9.80 -1.20
C LEU A 58 -8.52 -9.13 -0.48
N ASP A 59 -9.38 -9.92 0.17
CA ASP A 59 -10.49 -9.40 0.96
C ASP A 59 -10.01 -8.55 2.14
N ALA A 60 -8.92 -8.97 2.79
CA ALA A 60 -8.30 -8.18 3.87
C ALA A 60 -7.77 -6.84 3.36
N LEU A 61 -7.09 -6.83 2.21
CA LEU A 61 -6.62 -5.60 1.59
C LEU A 61 -7.78 -4.66 1.27
N LYS A 62 -8.87 -5.20 0.70
CA LYS A 62 -10.09 -4.45 0.44
C LYS A 62 -10.66 -3.83 1.70
N HIS A 63 -10.81 -4.66 2.74
CA HIS A 63 -11.41 -4.24 4.00
C HIS A 63 -10.60 -3.14 4.68
N LEU A 64 -9.27 -3.24 4.61
CA LEU A 64 -8.36 -2.25 5.16
C LEU A 64 -8.20 -1.01 4.28
N GLY A 65 -8.68 -1.05 3.04
CA GLY A 65 -8.46 0.02 2.07
C GLY A 65 -6.99 0.20 1.69
N ARG A 66 -6.21 -0.89 1.71
CA ARG A 66 -4.77 -0.87 1.43
C ARG A 66 -4.47 -1.54 0.10
N GLN A 67 -3.42 -1.07 -0.56
CA GLN A 67 -2.91 -1.65 -1.80
C GLN A 67 -1.79 -2.65 -1.54
N HIS A 68 -1.08 -2.51 -0.43
CA HIS A 68 0.10 -3.29 -0.10
C HIS A 68 0.10 -3.67 1.37
N ILE A 69 0.51 -4.91 1.65
CA ILE A 69 0.81 -5.40 2.99
C ILE A 69 2.16 -6.10 2.92
N LEU A 70 3.05 -5.77 3.85
CA LEU A 70 4.34 -6.43 3.96
C LEU A 70 4.20 -7.74 4.75
N VAL A 71 5.03 -8.72 4.38
CA VAL A 71 5.16 -9.96 5.13
C VAL A 71 6.53 -9.98 5.78
N GLU A 72 6.56 -10.20 7.08
CA GLU A 72 7.80 -10.23 7.84
C GLU A 72 7.92 -11.48 8.70
N ASP A 73 9.13 -11.80 9.07
CA ASP A 73 9.43 -12.77 10.11
C ASP A 73 10.59 -12.24 10.97
N VAL A 74 11.03 -13.03 11.91
CA VAL A 74 12.17 -12.69 12.76
C VAL A 74 13.38 -13.50 12.28
N ASP A 75 14.48 -12.80 12.02
CA ASP A 75 15.74 -13.46 11.70
C ASP A 75 16.21 -14.27 12.91
N PRO A 76 16.37 -15.62 12.79
CA PRO A 76 16.77 -16.46 13.92
C PRO A 76 18.18 -16.17 14.41
N THR A 77 19.03 -15.56 13.58
CA THR A 77 20.41 -15.24 13.96
C THR A 77 20.50 -13.94 14.75
N THR A 78 19.76 -12.91 14.35
CA THR A 78 19.86 -11.57 14.95
C THR A 78 18.70 -11.24 15.89
N GLY A 79 17.59 -11.97 15.79
CA GLY A 79 16.36 -11.66 16.52
C GLY A 79 15.63 -10.43 15.99
N LEU A 80 16.07 -9.85 14.88
CA LEU A 80 15.48 -8.65 14.31
C LEU A 80 14.41 -9.00 13.26
N PRO A 81 13.37 -8.16 13.15
CA PRO A 81 12.38 -8.33 12.07
C PRO A 81 13.03 -8.15 10.70
N ARG A 82 12.60 -8.97 9.74
CA ARG A 82 13.03 -8.86 8.35
C ARG A 82 11.83 -8.98 7.42
N VAL A 83 11.85 -8.23 6.32
CA VAL A 83 10.82 -8.32 5.29
C VAL A 83 11.09 -9.54 4.42
N ARG A 84 10.08 -10.40 4.27
CA ARG A 84 10.15 -11.63 3.47
C ARG A 84 9.43 -11.48 2.14
N GLY A 85 8.46 -10.60 2.07
CA GLY A 85 7.70 -10.37 0.85
C GLY A 85 6.68 -9.26 1.01
N MET A 86 5.89 -9.07 -0.03
CA MET A 86 4.86 -8.06 -0.06
C MET A 86 3.66 -8.60 -0.85
N PHE A 87 2.46 -8.39 -0.31
CA PHE A 87 1.24 -8.60 -1.07
C PHE A 87 0.83 -7.29 -1.72
N SER A 88 0.49 -7.37 -3.01
CA SER A 88 -0.06 -6.26 -3.78
C SER A 88 -1.45 -6.64 -4.25
N ALA A 89 -2.44 -5.79 -3.99
CA ALA A 89 -3.81 -6.02 -4.43
C ALA A 89 -3.89 -6.19 -5.95
N THR A 90 -3.16 -5.36 -6.69
CA THR A 90 -3.09 -5.43 -8.15
C THR A 90 -2.56 -6.77 -8.63
N HIS A 91 -1.45 -7.23 -8.04
CA HIS A 91 -0.84 -8.49 -8.43
C HIS A 91 -1.73 -9.69 -8.11
N ILE A 92 -2.32 -9.72 -6.92
CA ILE A 92 -3.23 -10.78 -6.50
C ILE A 92 -4.47 -10.82 -7.41
N GLY A 93 -5.03 -9.66 -7.71
CA GLY A 93 -6.18 -9.57 -8.59
C GLY A 93 -5.90 -10.14 -9.97
N ARG A 94 -4.73 -9.88 -10.53
CA ARG A 94 -4.30 -10.47 -11.81
C ARG A 94 -4.21 -11.99 -11.73
N LEU A 95 -3.63 -12.51 -10.65
CA LEU A 95 -3.51 -13.96 -10.45
C LEU A 95 -4.87 -14.65 -10.34
N LEU A 96 -5.85 -14.00 -9.74
CA LEU A 96 -7.20 -14.53 -9.55
C LEU A 96 -8.13 -14.25 -10.72
N GLY A 97 -7.71 -13.45 -11.70
CA GLY A 97 -8.57 -13.04 -12.81
C GLY A 97 -9.65 -12.05 -12.39
N VAL A 98 -9.50 -11.41 -11.23
CA VAL A 98 -10.43 -10.40 -10.75
C VAL A 98 -10.09 -9.07 -11.42
N PRO A 99 -11.08 -8.29 -11.92
CA PRO A 99 -10.80 -6.99 -12.52
C PRO A 99 -10.34 -5.98 -11.46
N VAL A 100 -9.03 -5.84 -11.34
CA VAL A 100 -8.39 -5.02 -10.31
C VAL A 100 -8.36 -3.55 -10.67
N LEU A 101 -8.55 -3.24 -11.93
CA LEU A 101 -8.80 -1.87 -12.35
C LEU A 101 -9.90 -1.24 -11.50
N GLY A 102 -10.83 -2.07 -11.02
CA GLY A 102 -11.86 -1.66 -10.10
C GLY A 102 -11.40 -1.40 -8.68
N PHE A 103 -10.20 -1.79 -8.27
CA PHE A 103 -9.83 -1.70 -6.87
C PHE A 103 -9.54 -0.27 -6.41
N GLU A 104 -8.66 0.43 -7.12
CA GLU A 104 -8.42 1.86 -6.88
C GLU A 104 -9.49 2.73 -7.54
N LEU A 105 -9.86 2.41 -8.78
CA LEU A 105 -10.87 3.16 -9.50
C LEU A 105 -12.24 3.01 -8.87
N ALA A 106 -12.59 1.85 -8.32
CA ALA A 106 -13.85 1.66 -7.62
C ALA A 106 -13.94 2.54 -6.37
N SER A 107 -12.86 2.66 -5.60
CA SER A 107 -12.81 3.59 -4.48
C SER A 107 -12.96 5.03 -4.94
N THR A 108 -12.25 5.41 -6.00
CA THR A 108 -12.30 6.77 -6.55
C THR A 108 -13.69 7.09 -7.11
N PHE A 109 -14.28 6.17 -7.86
CA PHE A 109 -15.62 6.36 -8.40
C PHE A 109 -16.67 6.38 -7.29
N ALA A 110 -16.55 5.56 -6.27
CA ALA A 110 -17.45 5.57 -5.13
C ALA A 110 -17.38 6.91 -4.39
N GLU A 111 -16.19 7.46 -4.22
CA GLU A 111 -15.98 8.78 -3.63
C GLU A 111 -16.62 9.88 -4.48
N ILE A 112 -16.43 9.82 -5.79
CA ILE A 112 -17.02 10.78 -6.72
C ILE A 112 -18.54 10.67 -6.72
N GLU A 113 -19.08 9.47 -6.79
CA GLU A 113 -20.53 9.24 -6.73
C GLU A 113 -21.14 9.73 -5.42
N ALA A 114 -20.47 9.47 -4.30
CA ALA A 114 -20.93 9.96 -3.00
C ALA A 114 -20.95 11.50 -2.96
N ALA A 115 -19.93 12.14 -3.53
CA ALA A 115 -19.88 13.59 -3.61
C ALA A 115 -20.95 14.17 -4.53
N LEU A 116 -21.28 13.47 -5.62
CA LEU A 116 -22.29 13.92 -6.59
C LEU A 116 -23.73 13.60 -6.14
N ALA A 117 -23.90 12.58 -5.31
CA ALA A 117 -25.22 12.18 -4.80
C ALA A 117 -25.76 13.10 -3.70
N ASP A 118 -24.88 13.87 -3.12
CA ASP A 118 -25.22 14.87 -2.11
C ASP A 118 -25.48 16.22 -2.78
#